data_873aca5f9f09565cdccbdb8627900202
#
_entry.id   873aca5f9f09565cdccbdb8627900202
#
_cell.length_a   1.000
_cell.length_b   1.000
_cell.length_c   1.000
_cell.angle_alpha   90.00
_cell.angle_beta   90.00
_cell.angle_gamma   90.00
#
_symmetry.space_group_name_H-M   'P 1'
#
loop_
_entity.id
_entity.type
_entity.pdbx_description
1 polymer ?
#
loop_
_entity_poly.entity_id
_entity_poly.type
_entity_poly.pdbx_seq_one_letter_code
_entity_poly.pdbx_strand_id
1 'polypeptide(L)'
;MADYGKHKVDFHLKGVPTMDKFIQRDAEMQALEQLLLKNTATISRQKVVVLYGLGGIGKTQLAVEFARKHQHAFSSVFWIDGESEASLKQSFASMMQRLPQDELTADGMEMLRRSTIDIDVAMHECLRWLSLATNQHWLLIFDNVDRDYHDKDNVQAYNIKMYFPSTDSGSILVTSRLVSLQRLGSGLKVGTVEREQARAILESSAGRMVEGKVDHSSPAIKEQQG
;
A
#
# COMPACT_ATOMS: atom_id res chain seq x y z
N MET A 1 -1.92 -2.70 -25.06
CA MET A 1 -1.69 -1.84 -23.89
C MET A 1 -2.87 -0.89 -23.79
N ALA A 2 -3.45 -0.72 -22.61
CA ALA A 2 -4.48 0.28 -22.42
C ALA A 2 -3.85 1.68 -22.64
N ASP A 3 -4.50 2.49 -23.44
CA ASP A 3 -4.11 3.90 -23.62
C ASP A 3 -4.74 4.70 -22.48
N TYR A 4 -3.93 5.09 -21.53
CA TYR A 4 -4.37 5.91 -20.38
C TYR A 4 -4.33 7.42 -20.69
N GLY A 5 -4.01 7.79 -21.95
CA GLY A 5 -4.00 9.16 -22.41
C GLY A 5 -3.10 10.09 -21.58
N LYS A 6 -3.57 11.31 -21.36
CA LYS A 6 -2.86 12.38 -20.67
C LYS A 6 -2.66 12.17 -19.15
N HIS A 7 -3.37 11.21 -18.52
CA HIS A 7 -3.23 10.93 -17.08
C HIS A 7 -2.10 9.97 -16.73
N LYS A 8 -1.26 9.60 -17.71
CA LYS A 8 -0.14 8.70 -17.47
C LYS A 8 0.97 9.41 -16.69
N VAL A 9 1.35 8.83 -15.56
CA VAL A 9 2.49 9.26 -14.75
C VAL A 9 3.48 8.11 -14.65
N ASP A 10 4.76 8.39 -14.88
CA ASP A 10 5.82 7.38 -14.79
C ASP A 10 5.84 6.73 -13.40
N PHE A 11 6.03 5.41 -13.39
CA PHE A 11 6.05 4.64 -12.16
C PHE A 11 7.35 4.89 -11.39
N HIS A 12 7.22 5.43 -10.20
CA HIS A 12 8.32 5.62 -9.25
C HIS A 12 7.87 5.30 -7.83
N LEU A 13 8.62 4.44 -7.16
CA LEU A 13 8.48 4.16 -5.73
C LEU A 13 9.56 4.91 -4.93
N LYS A 14 9.58 6.24 -5.05
CA LYS A 14 10.52 7.07 -4.29
C LYS A 14 10.18 7.01 -2.79
N GLY A 15 11.18 6.73 -1.95
CA GLY A 15 10.99 6.61 -0.50
C GLY A 15 10.46 5.25 -0.02
N VAL A 16 10.18 4.32 -0.93
CA VAL A 16 9.80 2.96 -0.59
C VAL A 16 11.05 2.11 -0.37
N PRO A 17 11.09 1.26 0.68
CA PRO A 17 12.22 0.38 0.92
C PRO A 17 12.54 -0.47 -0.32
N THR A 18 13.78 -0.40 -0.80
CA THR A 18 14.28 -1.32 -1.82
C THR A 18 14.48 -2.68 -1.19
N MET A 19 13.98 -3.71 -1.85
CA MET A 19 14.12 -5.07 -1.35
C MET A 19 14.73 -5.93 -2.44
N ASP A 20 15.85 -6.54 -2.10
CA ASP A 20 16.58 -7.38 -3.04
C ASP A 20 15.91 -8.74 -3.27
N LYS A 21 15.08 -9.19 -2.33
CA LYS A 21 14.37 -10.47 -2.44
C LYS A 21 12.97 -10.38 -1.82
N PHE A 22 11.96 -10.57 -2.63
CA PHE A 22 10.58 -10.75 -2.20
C PHE A 22 10.28 -12.25 -2.06
N ILE A 23 9.70 -12.64 -0.95
CA ILE A 23 9.19 -13.99 -0.78
C ILE A 23 7.77 -14.05 -1.29
N GLN A 24 7.60 -14.90 -2.27
CA GLN A 24 6.37 -15.08 -3.01
C GLN A 24 5.21 -15.44 -2.07
N ARG A 25 4.15 -14.65 -2.12
CA ARG A 25 2.90 -14.81 -1.38
C ARG A 25 1.76 -14.94 -2.37
N ASP A 26 1.70 -16.07 -3.04
CA ASP A 26 0.82 -16.28 -4.19
C ASP A 26 -0.66 -16.10 -3.84
N ALA A 27 -1.08 -16.61 -2.68
CA ALA A 27 -2.47 -16.52 -2.25
C ALA A 27 -2.89 -15.06 -1.99
N GLU A 28 -2.10 -14.30 -1.26
CA GLU A 28 -2.37 -12.89 -0.99
C GLU A 28 -2.23 -12.04 -2.25
N MET A 29 -1.28 -12.34 -3.14
CA MET A 29 -1.13 -11.67 -4.42
C MET A 29 -2.35 -11.90 -5.31
N GLN A 30 -2.80 -13.14 -5.46
CA GLN A 30 -4.01 -13.48 -6.22
C GLN A 30 -5.27 -12.80 -5.65
N ALA A 31 -5.39 -12.73 -4.33
CA ALA A 31 -6.49 -12.03 -3.68
C ALA A 31 -6.46 -10.52 -3.99
N LEU A 32 -5.29 -9.87 -3.95
CA LEU A 32 -5.12 -8.47 -4.37
C LEU A 32 -5.49 -8.26 -5.85
N GLU A 33 -5.04 -9.14 -6.73
CA GLU A 33 -5.38 -9.11 -8.16
C GLU A 33 -6.90 -9.19 -8.38
N GLN A 34 -7.57 -10.06 -7.64
CA GLN A 34 -9.03 -10.18 -7.71
C GLN A 34 -9.74 -8.93 -7.22
N LEU A 35 -9.29 -8.34 -6.11
CA LEU A 35 -9.92 -7.19 -5.49
C LEU A 35 -9.66 -5.88 -6.25
N LEU A 36 -8.45 -5.68 -6.76
CA LEU A 36 -8.03 -4.41 -7.37
C LEU A 36 -8.13 -4.39 -8.90
N LEU A 37 -7.86 -5.52 -9.59
CA LEU A 37 -7.78 -5.54 -11.06
C LEU A 37 -9.06 -6.02 -11.73
N LYS A 38 -9.81 -6.97 -11.11
CA LYS A 38 -11.02 -7.49 -11.74
C LYS A 38 -12.17 -6.49 -11.62
N ASN A 39 -12.74 -6.14 -12.76
CA ASN A 39 -14.03 -5.43 -12.80
C ASN A 39 -15.16 -6.44 -12.68
N THR A 40 -15.62 -6.67 -11.43
CA THR A 40 -16.70 -7.61 -11.13
C THR A 40 -18.08 -6.98 -11.10
N ALA A 41 -18.18 -5.65 -11.19
CA ALA A 41 -19.43 -4.92 -11.08
C ALA A 41 -19.79 -4.19 -12.38
N THR A 42 -21.08 -4.19 -12.68
CA THR A 42 -21.69 -3.40 -13.77
C THR A 42 -21.58 -1.89 -13.52
N ILE A 43 -21.30 -1.50 -12.27
CA ILE A 43 -21.10 -0.12 -11.85
C ILE A 43 -19.67 0.02 -11.36
N SER A 44 -18.90 0.91 -11.98
CA SER A 44 -17.55 1.26 -11.50
C SER A 44 -17.69 1.90 -10.12
N ARG A 45 -16.99 1.33 -9.13
CA ARG A 45 -16.87 1.91 -7.78
C ARG A 45 -15.40 1.98 -7.42
N GLN A 46 -15.03 3.02 -6.66
CA GLN A 46 -13.70 3.12 -6.08
C GLN A 46 -13.40 1.86 -5.26
N LYS A 47 -12.30 1.20 -5.59
CA LYS A 47 -11.87 -0.02 -4.92
C LYS A 47 -10.98 0.34 -3.74
N VAL A 48 -11.33 -0.09 -2.55
CA VAL A 48 -10.51 0.10 -1.35
C VAL A 48 -10.17 -1.26 -0.77
N VAL A 49 -8.88 -1.57 -0.66
CA VAL A 49 -8.38 -2.79 -0.05
C VAL A 49 -7.47 -2.45 1.12
N VAL A 50 -7.66 -3.11 2.24
CA VAL A 50 -6.84 -2.94 3.45
C VAL A 50 -6.06 -4.21 3.72
N LEU A 51 -4.73 -4.16 3.54
CA LEU A 51 -3.81 -5.19 4.01
C LEU A 51 -3.57 -5.00 5.50
N TYR A 52 -4.01 -5.94 6.33
CA TYR A 52 -3.82 -5.83 7.77
C TYR A 52 -3.13 -7.07 8.36
N GLY A 53 -2.43 -6.88 9.48
CA GLY A 53 -1.71 -7.95 10.18
C GLY A 53 -0.55 -7.42 11.01
N LEU A 54 0.17 -8.29 11.67
CA LEU A 54 1.26 -7.95 12.58
C LEU A 54 2.35 -7.05 11.95
N GLY A 55 3.04 -6.28 12.78
CA GLY A 55 4.23 -5.54 12.37
C GLY A 55 5.29 -6.49 11.80
N GLY A 56 6.00 -6.07 10.74
CA GLY A 56 7.06 -6.89 10.13
C GLY A 56 6.58 -8.09 9.30
N ILE A 57 5.26 -8.35 9.18
CA ILE A 57 4.73 -9.52 8.48
C ILE A 57 4.87 -9.47 6.95
N GLY A 58 5.31 -8.33 6.39
CA GLY A 58 5.54 -8.18 4.94
C GLY A 58 4.42 -7.48 4.17
N LYS A 59 3.51 -6.74 4.83
CA LYS A 59 2.42 -5.99 4.16
C LYS A 59 2.93 -4.97 3.13
N THR A 60 3.87 -4.13 3.56
CA THR A 60 4.54 -3.14 2.69
C THR A 60 5.20 -3.81 1.50
N GLN A 61 5.89 -4.93 1.73
CA GLN A 61 6.54 -5.72 0.69
C GLN A 61 5.56 -6.24 -0.35
N LEU A 62 4.43 -6.79 0.13
CA LEU A 62 3.37 -7.29 -0.75
C LEU A 62 2.76 -6.15 -1.57
N ALA A 63 2.55 -4.96 -0.99
CA ALA A 63 2.04 -3.78 -1.69
C ALA A 63 3.04 -3.28 -2.76
N VAL A 64 4.34 -3.26 -2.45
CA VAL A 64 5.40 -2.90 -3.40
C VAL A 64 5.44 -3.86 -4.58
N GLU A 65 5.42 -5.16 -4.29
CA GLU A 65 5.48 -6.20 -5.34
C GLU A 65 4.22 -6.17 -6.22
N PHE A 66 3.04 -5.99 -5.62
CA PHE A 66 1.81 -5.79 -6.37
C PHE A 66 1.91 -4.58 -7.31
N ALA A 67 2.38 -3.43 -6.81
CA ALA A 67 2.54 -2.22 -7.60
C ALA A 67 3.52 -2.42 -8.76
N ARG A 68 4.68 -3.05 -8.52
CA ARG A 68 5.68 -3.35 -9.55
C ARG A 68 5.14 -4.29 -10.63
N LYS A 69 4.52 -5.38 -10.22
CA LYS A 69 3.97 -6.40 -11.13
C LYS A 69 2.86 -5.84 -12.01
N HIS A 70 2.02 -4.96 -11.45
CA HIS A 70 0.80 -4.48 -12.10
C HIS A 70 0.82 -3.00 -12.48
N GLN A 71 1.98 -2.33 -12.48
CA GLN A 71 2.09 -0.90 -12.84
C GLN A 71 1.43 -0.57 -14.19
N HIS A 72 1.46 -1.49 -15.14
CA HIS A 72 0.89 -1.30 -16.48
C HIS A 72 -0.65 -1.37 -16.51
N ALA A 73 -1.28 -1.84 -15.43
CA ALA A 73 -2.73 -1.85 -15.29
C ALA A 73 -3.30 -0.51 -14.81
N PHE A 74 -2.42 0.45 -14.47
CA PHE A 74 -2.80 1.76 -13.95
C PHE A 74 -2.20 2.88 -14.80
N SER A 75 -2.92 4.00 -14.88
CA SER A 75 -2.41 5.25 -15.49
C SER A 75 -1.32 5.86 -14.63
N SER A 76 -1.46 5.72 -13.32
CA SER A 76 -0.53 6.25 -12.33
C SER A 76 -0.56 5.43 -11.04
N VAL A 77 0.58 5.33 -10.37
CA VAL A 77 0.72 4.70 -9.05
C VAL A 77 1.45 5.67 -8.14
N PHE A 78 0.82 5.99 -7.00
CA PHE A 78 1.39 6.88 -6.00
C PHE A 78 1.48 6.20 -4.65
N TRP A 79 2.56 6.49 -3.95
CA TRP A 79 2.86 5.99 -2.62
C TRP A 79 2.77 7.12 -1.60
N ILE A 80 1.96 6.93 -0.59
CA ILE A 80 1.69 7.90 0.49
C ILE A 80 2.12 7.26 1.81
N ASP A 81 3.02 7.89 2.51
CA ASP A 81 3.43 7.48 3.84
C ASP A 81 2.34 7.89 4.86
N GLY A 82 1.66 6.90 5.41
CA GLY A 82 0.56 7.06 6.35
C GLY A 82 0.98 6.99 7.82
N GLU A 83 2.27 6.99 8.15
CA GLU A 83 2.74 6.90 9.53
C GLU A 83 2.21 8.05 10.39
N SER A 84 2.09 9.24 9.83
CA SER A 84 1.51 10.42 10.48
C SER A 84 0.76 11.28 9.47
N GLU A 85 -0.12 12.16 9.97
CA GLU A 85 -0.79 13.13 9.11
C GLU A 85 0.21 14.06 8.40
N ALA A 86 1.30 14.41 9.05
CA ALA A 86 2.36 15.25 8.48
C ALA A 86 3.11 14.54 7.35
N SER A 87 3.54 13.28 7.53
CA SER A 87 4.20 12.50 6.48
C SER A 87 3.27 12.23 5.30
N LEU A 88 1.99 12.00 5.58
CA LEU A 88 0.95 11.82 4.56
C LEU A 88 0.80 13.07 3.69
N LYS A 89 0.63 14.24 4.28
CA LYS A 89 0.53 15.51 3.58
C LYS A 89 1.80 15.83 2.78
N GLN A 90 2.98 15.55 3.36
CA GLN A 90 4.26 15.72 2.66
C GLN A 90 4.37 14.80 1.43
N SER A 91 3.81 13.59 1.50
CA SER A 91 3.74 12.67 0.36
C SER A 91 2.87 13.24 -0.76
N PHE A 92 1.75 13.89 -0.45
CA PHE A 92 0.94 14.62 -1.45
C PHE A 92 1.70 15.78 -2.09
N ALA A 93 2.47 16.56 -1.32
CA ALA A 93 3.31 17.61 -1.87
C ALA A 93 4.36 17.05 -2.88
N SER A 94 4.92 15.88 -2.58
CA SER A 94 5.83 15.18 -3.49
C SER A 94 5.11 14.60 -4.72
N MET A 95 3.88 14.12 -4.55
CA MET A 95 3.03 13.63 -5.63
C MET A 95 2.70 14.75 -6.63
N MET A 96 2.33 15.95 -6.14
CA MET A 96 1.98 17.08 -6.98
C MET A 96 3.07 17.43 -8.01
N GLN A 97 4.35 17.31 -7.62
CA GLN A 97 5.49 17.58 -8.50
C GLN A 97 5.57 16.64 -9.72
N ARG A 98 4.85 15.53 -9.68
CA ARG A 98 4.83 14.50 -10.71
C ARG A 98 3.59 14.54 -11.59
N LEU A 99 2.60 15.35 -11.23
CA LEU A 99 1.36 15.46 -12.00
C LEU A 99 1.63 16.14 -13.35
N PRO A 100 0.89 15.77 -14.42
CA PRO A 100 0.95 16.45 -15.69
C PRO A 100 0.63 17.94 -15.52
N GLN A 101 1.55 18.82 -15.94
CA GLN A 101 1.44 20.25 -15.70
C GLN A 101 0.24 20.86 -16.43
N ASP A 102 -0.12 20.34 -17.60
CA ASP A 102 -1.26 20.77 -18.41
C ASP A 102 -2.62 20.41 -17.78
N GLU A 103 -2.63 19.60 -16.73
CA GLU A 103 -3.82 19.19 -15.98
C GLU A 103 -3.95 19.89 -14.62
N LEU A 104 -2.94 20.67 -14.23
CA LEU A 104 -2.97 21.46 -13.01
C LEU A 104 -3.85 22.71 -13.17
N THR A 105 -4.43 23.17 -12.07
CA THR A 105 -5.07 24.48 -12.01
C THR A 105 -4.04 25.60 -12.13
N ALA A 106 -4.51 26.84 -12.36
CA ALA A 106 -3.65 28.02 -12.35
C ALA A 106 -2.90 28.16 -11.01
N ASP A 107 -3.57 27.89 -9.90
CA ASP A 107 -2.99 27.94 -8.55
C ASP A 107 -1.97 26.81 -8.36
N GLY A 108 -2.26 25.62 -8.88
CA GLY A 108 -1.33 24.49 -8.87
C GLY A 108 -0.06 24.79 -9.67
N MET A 109 -0.21 25.37 -10.84
CA MET A 109 0.93 25.81 -11.68
C MET A 109 1.77 26.91 -11.01
N GLU A 110 1.11 27.88 -10.39
CA GLU A 110 1.81 28.94 -9.65
C GLU A 110 2.55 28.35 -8.44
N MET A 111 1.94 27.37 -7.75
CA MET A 111 2.57 26.67 -6.64
C MET A 111 3.88 25.96 -7.04
N LEU A 112 3.92 25.28 -8.21
CA LEU A 112 5.13 24.63 -8.70
C LEU A 112 6.27 25.59 -9.03
N ARG A 113 5.96 26.86 -9.29
CA ARG A 113 6.97 27.92 -9.57
C ARG A 113 7.56 28.50 -8.30
N ARG A 114 6.90 28.34 -7.15
CA ARG A 114 7.37 28.85 -5.87
C ARG A 114 8.47 27.97 -5.29
N SER A 115 9.36 28.56 -4.52
CA SER A 115 10.41 27.83 -3.80
C SER A 115 9.88 27.00 -2.61
N THR A 116 8.69 27.36 -2.12
CA THR A 116 8.01 26.68 -1.01
C THR A 116 6.64 26.20 -1.47
N ILE A 117 6.35 24.93 -1.23
CA ILE A 117 5.06 24.33 -1.55
C ILE A 117 4.14 24.45 -0.33
N ASP A 118 2.96 25.04 -0.52
CA ASP A 118 1.90 24.95 0.46
C ASP A 118 1.31 23.53 0.40
N ILE A 119 1.48 22.80 1.50
CA ILE A 119 1.18 21.37 1.57
C ILE A 119 -0.32 21.11 1.43
N ASP A 120 -1.17 21.97 1.99
CA ASP A 120 -2.62 21.80 1.91
C ASP A 120 -3.13 22.08 0.49
N VAL A 121 -2.60 23.09 -0.18
CA VAL A 121 -2.90 23.37 -1.60
C VAL A 121 -2.46 22.20 -2.47
N ALA A 122 -1.25 21.69 -2.27
CA ALA A 122 -0.73 20.54 -3.02
C ALA A 122 -1.61 19.29 -2.83
N MET A 123 -2.04 19.04 -1.61
CA MET A 123 -2.93 17.92 -1.30
C MET A 123 -4.28 18.08 -2.02
N HIS A 124 -4.91 19.25 -1.94
CA HIS A 124 -6.18 19.49 -2.61
C HIS A 124 -6.07 19.34 -4.13
N GLU A 125 -4.99 19.83 -4.72
CA GLU A 125 -4.73 19.68 -6.16
C GLU A 125 -4.57 18.22 -6.57
N CYS A 126 -3.84 17.41 -5.80
CA CYS A 126 -3.71 15.98 -6.03
C CYS A 126 -5.05 15.25 -5.94
N LEU A 127 -5.86 15.53 -4.91
CA LEU A 127 -7.17 14.91 -4.73
C LEU A 127 -8.13 15.33 -5.85
N ARG A 128 -8.10 16.60 -6.27
CA ARG A 128 -8.84 17.09 -7.43
C ARG A 128 -8.47 16.33 -8.69
N TRP A 129 -7.16 16.20 -8.96
CA TRP A 129 -6.65 15.52 -10.17
C TRP A 129 -7.06 14.04 -10.20
N LEU A 130 -6.95 13.33 -9.08
CA LEU A 130 -7.42 11.94 -8.95
C LEU A 130 -8.94 11.82 -9.11
N SER A 131 -9.70 12.89 -8.84
CA SER A 131 -11.17 12.92 -8.95
C SER A 131 -11.67 13.36 -10.32
N LEU A 132 -10.80 13.63 -11.30
CA LEU A 132 -11.22 13.95 -12.65
C LEU A 132 -11.98 12.77 -13.28
N ALA A 133 -13.11 13.03 -13.89
CA ALA A 133 -13.97 12.00 -14.50
C ALA A 133 -13.26 11.18 -15.58
N THR A 134 -12.25 11.77 -16.21
CA THR A 134 -11.41 11.11 -17.23
C THR A 134 -10.24 10.34 -16.64
N ASN A 135 -9.91 10.52 -15.35
CA ASN A 135 -8.80 9.83 -14.66
C ASN A 135 -9.33 8.70 -13.77
N GLN A 136 -9.52 7.53 -14.33
CA GLN A 136 -10.23 6.43 -13.66
C GLN A 136 -9.35 5.24 -13.26
N HIS A 137 -8.10 5.19 -13.71
CA HIS A 137 -7.26 3.99 -13.60
C HIS A 137 -6.01 4.20 -12.74
N TRP A 138 -6.09 5.02 -11.71
CA TRP A 138 -4.98 5.24 -10.78
C TRP A 138 -4.99 4.23 -9.62
N LEU A 139 -3.82 4.04 -9.03
CA LEU A 139 -3.62 3.32 -7.77
C LEU A 139 -2.96 4.25 -6.74
N LEU A 140 -3.61 4.44 -5.62
CA LEU A 140 -3.09 5.18 -4.47
C LEU A 140 -2.80 4.22 -3.33
N ILE A 141 -1.55 4.15 -2.88
CA ILE A 141 -1.11 3.25 -1.82
C ILE A 141 -0.80 4.09 -0.57
N PHE A 142 -1.57 3.86 0.50
CA PHE A 142 -1.29 4.41 1.83
C PHE A 142 -0.58 3.35 2.65
N ASP A 143 0.70 3.54 2.91
CA ASP A 143 1.49 2.60 3.67
C ASP A 143 1.63 3.02 5.13
N ASN A 144 1.64 2.04 6.04
CA ASN A 144 1.88 2.24 7.46
C ASN A 144 0.82 3.09 8.19
N VAL A 145 -0.47 2.93 7.84
CA VAL A 145 -1.60 3.63 8.48
C VAL A 145 -1.95 2.95 9.79
N ASP A 146 -1.20 3.26 10.85
CA ASP A 146 -1.32 2.61 12.15
C ASP A 146 -1.95 3.50 13.23
N ARG A 147 -2.60 4.62 12.82
CA ARG A 147 -3.27 5.57 13.71
C ARG A 147 -4.71 5.76 13.26
N ASP A 148 -5.65 5.32 14.08
CA ASP A 148 -7.08 5.40 13.78
C ASP A 148 -7.72 6.52 14.61
N TYR A 149 -8.42 7.44 13.95
CA TYR A 149 -9.08 8.58 14.62
C TYR A 149 -10.18 8.14 15.59
N HIS A 150 -10.63 6.89 15.54
CA HIS A 150 -11.54 6.33 16.55
C HIS A 150 -10.83 5.98 17.87
N ASP A 151 -9.50 5.93 17.86
CA ASP A 151 -8.69 5.78 19.06
C ASP A 151 -8.60 7.14 19.77
N LYS A 152 -9.50 7.36 20.71
CA LYS A 152 -9.63 8.63 21.45
C LYS A 152 -8.43 8.95 22.33
N ASP A 153 -7.63 7.93 22.67
CA ASP A 153 -6.44 8.08 23.51
C ASP A 153 -5.22 8.48 22.68
N ASN A 154 -5.30 8.41 21.36
CA ASN A 154 -4.21 8.76 20.46
C ASN A 154 -4.36 10.17 19.89
N VAL A 155 -3.71 11.13 20.55
CA VAL A 155 -3.70 12.56 20.11
C VAL A 155 -3.11 12.80 18.72
N GLN A 156 -2.41 11.80 18.15
CA GLN A 156 -1.86 11.86 16.80
C GLN A 156 -2.71 11.08 15.78
N ALA A 157 -3.87 10.61 16.20
CA ALA A 157 -4.80 9.92 15.33
C ALA A 157 -5.41 10.90 14.30
N TYR A 158 -5.58 10.43 13.07
CA TYR A 158 -6.16 11.20 11.99
C TYR A 158 -7.15 10.34 11.19
N ASN A 159 -8.08 11.01 10.48
CA ASN A 159 -9.05 10.32 9.66
C ASN A 159 -8.52 10.13 8.23
N ILE A 160 -8.03 8.93 7.93
CA ILE A 160 -7.49 8.61 6.60
C ILE A 160 -8.50 8.84 5.46
N LYS A 161 -9.82 8.72 5.71
CA LYS A 161 -10.84 8.96 4.68
C LYS A 161 -10.84 10.39 4.13
N MET A 162 -10.38 11.36 4.90
CA MET A 162 -10.27 12.75 4.43
C MET A 162 -9.25 12.92 3.29
N TYR A 163 -8.40 11.91 3.10
CA TYR A 163 -7.35 11.88 2.08
C TYR A 163 -7.69 10.94 0.90
N PHE A 164 -8.90 10.42 0.86
CA PHE A 164 -9.38 9.64 -0.29
C PHE A 164 -9.96 10.57 -1.34
N PRO A 165 -9.65 10.37 -2.63
CA PRO A 165 -10.29 11.12 -3.70
C PRO A 165 -11.82 10.95 -3.70
N SER A 166 -12.54 12.03 -3.88
CA SER A 166 -14.01 12.01 -3.93
C SER A 166 -14.51 11.62 -5.33
N THR A 167 -14.38 10.35 -5.65
CA THR A 167 -14.77 9.78 -6.95
C THR A 167 -15.17 8.32 -6.78
N ASP A 168 -15.98 7.81 -7.73
CA ASP A 168 -16.36 6.40 -7.80
C ASP A 168 -15.33 5.54 -8.59
N SER A 169 -14.20 6.11 -8.97
CA SER A 169 -13.19 5.42 -9.78
C SER A 169 -11.85 5.31 -9.06
N GLY A 170 -10.93 4.54 -9.66
CA GLY A 170 -9.60 4.30 -9.12
C GLY A 170 -9.52 3.24 -8.03
N SER A 171 -8.31 3.01 -7.55
CA SER A 171 -8.01 1.96 -6.58
C SER A 171 -7.17 2.50 -5.41
N ILE A 172 -7.52 2.11 -4.21
CA ILE A 172 -6.80 2.46 -2.98
C ILE A 172 -6.35 1.18 -2.28
N LEU A 173 -5.08 1.13 -1.94
CA LEU A 173 -4.49 0.06 -1.15
C LEU A 173 -3.94 0.66 0.15
N VAL A 174 -4.40 0.16 1.29
CA VAL A 174 -3.95 0.61 2.61
C VAL A 174 -3.19 -0.52 3.29
N THR A 175 -2.02 -0.26 3.86
CA THR A 175 -1.37 -1.21 4.76
C THR A 175 -1.49 -0.74 6.20
N SER A 176 -1.80 -1.66 7.12
CA SER A 176 -1.98 -1.31 8.54
C SER A 176 -1.75 -2.50 9.46
N ARG A 177 -1.40 -2.22 10.72
CA ARG A 177 -1.48 -3.18 11.83
C ARG A 177 -2.88 -3.27 12.44
N LEU A 178 -3.73 -2.29 12.16
CA LEU A 178 -5.04 -2.13 12.76
C LEU A 178 -6.11 -2.91 11.97
N VAL A 179 -6.67 -3.92 12.61
CA VAL A 179 -7.80 -4.70 12.06
C VAL A 179 -9.04 -3.81 11.85
N SER A 180 -9.22 -2.78 12.69
CA SER A 180 -10.35 -1.85 12.62
C SER A 180 -10.45 -1.13 11.28
N LEU A 181 -9.33 -0.93 10.56
CA LEU A 181 -9.32 -0.23 9.28
C LEU A 181 -9.95 -1.05 8.12
N GLN A 182 -10.21 -2.35 8.30
CA GLN A 182 -10.94 -3.12 7.27
C GLN A 182 -12.37 -2.56 7.01
N ARG A 183 -12.93 -1.74 7.91
CA ARG A 183 -14.18 -1.01 7.68
C ARG A 183 -14.11 -0.01 6.50
N LEU A 184 -12.91 0.34 6.03
CA LEU A 184 -12.72 1.24 4.89
C LEU A 184 -13.06 0.58 3.55
N GLY A 185 -12.97 -0.75 3.47
CA GLY A 185 -13.18 -1.51 2.23
C GLY A 185 -13.00 -3.00 2.42
N SER A 186 -12.48 -3.69 1.42
CA SER A 186 -12.19 -5.13 1.49
C SER A 186 -10.96 -5.39 2.34
N GLY A 187 -11.10 -6.08 3.46
CA GLY A 187 -9.98 -6.46 4.32
C GLY A 187 -9.28 -7.73 3.81
N LEU A 188 -7.95 -7.68 3.66
CA LEU A 188 -7.12 -8.85 3.37
C LEU A 188 -6.09 -9.02 4.49
N LYS A 189 -6.25 -10.10 5.26
CA LYS A 189 -5.32 -10.43 6.33
C LYS A 189 -4.03 -11.00 5.74
N VAL A 190 -2.90 -10.40 6.10
CA VAL A 190 -1.58 -10.95 5.78
C VAL A 190 -1.14 -11.81 6.96
N GLY A 191 -1.05 -13.12 6.72
CA GLY A 191 -0.69 -14.12 7.72
C GLY A 191 0.83 -14.30 7.85
N THR A 192 1.21 -15.17 8.80
CA THR A 192 2.60 -15.64 8.91
C THR A 192 2.98 -16.44 7.67
N VAL A 193 4.22 -16.33 7.26
CA VAL A 193 4.77 -17.16 6.19
C VAL A 193 4.87 -18.62 6.65
N GLU A 194 4.70 -19.55 5.71
CA GLU A 194 4.94 -20.96 5.94
C GLU A 194 6.38 -21.20 6.46
N ARG A 195 6.58 -22.27 7.22
CA ARG A 195 7.88 -22.56 7.85
C ARG A 195 9.02 -22.63 6.83
N GLU A 196 8.75 -23.18 5.65
CA GLU A 196 9.70 -23.26 4.54
C GLU A 196 10.03 -21.88 3.97
N GLN A 197 9.02 -21.01 3.82
CA GLN A 197 9.20 -19.63 3.39
C GLN A 197 9.99 -18.82 4.43
N ALA A 198 9.68 -18.99 5.72
CA ALA A 198 10.42 -18.35 6.82
C ALA A 198 11.90 -18.76 6.80
N ARG A 199 12.19 -20.04 6.54
CA ARG A 199 13.56 -20.55 6.38
C ARG A 199 14.26 -19.90 5.19
N ALA A 200 13.60 -19.80 4.03
CA ALA A 200 14.15 -19.14 2.85
C ALA A 200 14.44 -17.65 3.08
N ILE A 201 13.64 -16.96 3.91
CA ILE A 201 13.91 -15.57 4.37
C ILE A 201 15.23 -15.52 5.15
N LEU A 202 15.37 -16.40 6.14
CA LEU A 202 16.56 -16.44 6.99
C LEU A 202 17.80 -16.77 6.19
N GLU A 203 17.77 -17.79 5.33
CA GLU A 203 18.87 -18.17 4.46
C GLU A 203 19.28 -17.04 3.52
N SER A 204 18.30 -16.35 2.93
CA SER A 204 18.53 -15.21 2.05
C SER A 204 19.17 -14.02 2.79
N SER A 205 18.70 -13.74 4.02
CA SER A 205 19.21 -12.62 4.82
C SER A 205 20.58 -12.91 5.45
N ALA A 206 20.85 -14.18 5.78
CA ALA A 206 22.12 -14.61 6.37
C ALA A 206 23.22 -14.85 5.33
N GLY A 207 22.91 -14.87 4.03
CA GLY A 207 23.85 -15.20 2.96
C GLY A 207 24.40 -16.65 3.00
N ARG A 208 23.75 -17.53 3.78
CA ARG A 208 24.13 -18.95 3.94
C ARG A 208 22.91 -19.81 4.25
N MET A 209 22.98 -21.09 3.89
CA MET A 209 21.95 -22.06 4.26
C MET A 209 21.94 -22.29 5.78
N VAL A 210 20.75 -22.30 6.37
CA VAL A 210 20.55 -22.65 7.76
C VAL A 210 20.29 -24.16 7.83
N GLU A 211 21.29 -24.95 8.29
CA GLU A 211 21.11 -26.38 8.52
C GLU A 211 20.11 -26.61 9.66
N GLY A 212 18.96 -27.18 9.32
CA GLY A 212 17.94 -27.53 10.29
C GLY A 212 18.33 -28.82 11.02
N LYS A 213 18.85 -28.73 12.26
CA LYS A 213 18.85 -29.86 13.18
C LYS A 213 17.40 -30.19 13.54
N VAL A 214 16.90 -31.28 13.02
CA VAL A 214 15.69 -31.93 13.53
C VAL A 214 16.12 -32.74 14.74
N ASP A 215 15.89 -32.21 15.94
CA ASP A 215 16.13 -32.94 17.19
C ASP A 215 14.94 -33.87 17.42
N HIS A 216 15.14 -35.16 17.10
CA HIS A 216 14.18 -36.24 17.33
C HIS A 216 14.38 -36.90 18.71
N SER A 217 14.68 -36.12 19.75
CA SER A 217 14.75 -36.65 21.11
C SER A 217 13.47 -36.31 21.90
N SER A 218 12.43 -37.10 21.66
CA SER A 218 11.36 -37.26 22.68
C SER A 218 11.87 -38.26 23.74
N PRO A 219 11.88 -37.88 25.03
CA PRO A 219 12.17 -38.87 26.08
C PRO A 219 10.97 -39.82 26.24
N ALA A 220 11.21 -41.09 26.05
CA ALA A 220 10.26 -42.14 26.37
C ALA A 220 9.93 -42.11 27.86
N ILE A 221 8.65 -41.92 28.15
CA ILE A 221 8.09 -42.08 29.50
C ILE A 221 8.19 -43.59 29.81
N LYS A 222 9.07 -43.96 30.73
CA LYS A 222 9.06 -45.29 31.34
C LYS A 222 7.92 -45.35 32.33
N GLU A 223 6.89 -46.10 32.02
CA GLU A 223 5.94 -46.66 33.01
C GLU A 223 6.69 -47.55 33.97
N GLN A 224 6.74 -47.18 35.24
CA GLN A 224 7.07 -48.08 36.33
C GLN A 224 5.76 -48.62 36.87
N GLN A 225 5.48 -49.90 36.58
CA GLN A 225 4.63 -50.75 37.39
C GLN A 225 5.42 -51.20 38.61
N GLY A 226 4.80 -51.06 39.80
CA GLY A 226 5.24 -51.55 41.08
C GLY A 226 4.20 -51.18 42.13
#